data_89d53025ce5ad2c26ffc9b1258b756ba
#
_entry.id   89d53025ce5ad2c26ffc9b1258b756ba
#
_cell.length_a   1.000
_cell.length_b   1.000
_cell.length_c   1.000
_cell.angle_alpha   90.00
_cell.angle_beta   90.00
_cell.angle_gamma   90.00
#
_symmetry.space_group_name_H-M   'P 1'
#
loop_
_entity.id
_entity.type
_entity.pdbx_description
1 polymer ?
#
loop_
_entity_poly.entity_id
_entity_poly.type
_entity_poly.pdbx_seq_one_letter_code
_entity_poly.pdbx_strand_id
1 'polypeptide(L)'
;MRMPSAVQAYFDANSTGDRAALFRAFAPDAVVHDEGQSHAGRHAVEAWWREVKAKYQHVIVPLEVIEKDDVTQVRASVSGQFTGSPATLTFAFRLDGDQITALDIGA
;
A
#
# COMPACT_ATOMS: atom_id res chain seq x y z
N MET A 1 16.38 1.97 -6.08
CA MET A 1 15.56 2.18 -4.87
C MET A 1 15.35 0.86 -4.17
N ARG A 2 15.71 0.77 -2.92
CA ARG A 2 15.60 -0.47 -2.16
C ARG A 2 14.46 -0.42 -1.15
N MET A 3 13.62 -1.44 -1.16
CA MET A 3 12.50 -1.58 -0.22
C MET A 3 12.57 -2.95 0.46
N PRO A 4 12.04 -3.08 1.68
CA PRO A 4 11.80 -4.41 2.24
C PRO A 4 10.95 -5.25 1.29
N SER A 5 11.15 -6.57 1.30
CA SER A 5 10.52 -7.46 0.32
C SER A 5 8.99 -7.39 0.33
N ALA A 6 8.37 -7.28 1.51
CA ALA A 6 6.91 -7.17 1.61
C ALA A 6 6.40 -5.86 1.02
N VAL A 7 7.14 -4.77 1.20
CA VAL A 7 6.78 -3.46 0.64
C VAL A 7 6.90 -3.50 -0.88
N GLN A 8 7.98 -4.07 -1.39
CA GLN A 8 8.17 -4.25 -2.83
C GLN A 8 7.03 -5.11 -3.40
N ALA A 9 6.67 -6.18 -2.71
CA ALA A 9 5.59 -7.07 -3.13
C ALA A 9 4.25 -6.33 -3.22
N TYR A 10 3.98 -5.41 -2.29
CA TYR A 10 2.78 -4.59 -2.33
C TYR A 10 2.71 -3.75 -3.62
N PHE A 11 3.78 -3.03 -3.94
CA PHE A 11 3.80 -2.20 -5.15
C PHE A 11 3.79 -3.03 -6.42
N ASP A 12 4.48 -4.17 -6.43
CA ASP A 12 4.46 -5.09 -7.58
C ASP A 12 3.07 -5.66 -7.80
N ALA A 13 2.38 -6.10 -6.74
CA ALA A 13 1.02 -6.61 -6.83
C ALA A 13 0.06 -5.54 -7.33
N ASN A 14 0.26 -4.30 -6.90
CA ASN A 14 -0.55 -3.18 -7.37
C ASN A 14 -0.36 -2.95 -8.87
N SER A 15 0.86 -3.09 -9.37
CA SER A 15 1.18 -2.93 -10.80
C SER A 15 0.64 -4.06 -11.65
N THR A 16 0.73 -5.30 -11.16
CA THR A 16 0.36 -6.49 -11.94
C THR A 16 -1.10 -6.92 -11.75
N GLY A 17 -1.74 -6.47 -10.67
CA GLY A 17 -3.08 -6.93 -10.30
C GLY A 17 -3.10 -8.31 -9.65
N ASP A 18 -1.96 -8.79 -9.15
CA ASP A 18 -1.85 -10.11 -8.53
C ASP A 18 -2.40 -10.10 -7.10
N ARG A 19 -3.67 -10.52 -6.95
CA ARG A 19 -4.38 -10.55 -5.66
C ARG A 19 -3.73 -11.49 -4.67
N ALA A 20 -3.25 -12.64 -5.12
CA ALA A 20 -2.62 -13.63 -4.24
C ALA A 20 -1.32 -13.08 -3.67
N ALA A 21 -0.51 -12.40 -4.48
CA ALA A 21 0.72 -11.76 -4.02
C ALA A 21 0.42 -10.66 -3.01
N LEU A 22 -0.60 -9.84 -3.26
CA LEU A 22 -1.02 -8.82 -2.31
C LEU A 22 -1.42 -9.43 -0.99
N PHE A 23 -2.25 -10.46 -1.03
CA PHE A 23 -2.76 -11.13 0.17
C PHE A 23 -1.60 -11.67 1.02
N ARG A 24 -0.60 -12.27 0.37
CA ARG A 24 0.57 -12.83 1.08
C ARG A 24 1.47 -11.76 1.69
N ALA A 25 1.50 -10.57 1.13
CA ALA A 25 2.35 -9.48 1.64
C ALA A 25 1.87 -8.96 3.00
N PHE A 26 0.59 -9.15 3.34
CA PHE A 26 0.02 -8.67 4.60
C PHE A 26 -0.08 -9.77 5.64
N ALA A 27 0.16 -9.40 6.91
CA ALA A 27 -0.07 -10.29 8.03
C ALA A 27 -1.58 -10.55 8.19
N PRO A 28 -1.98 -11.70 8.81
CA PRO A 28 -3.39 -12.01 8.97
C PRO A 28 -4.21 -10.95 9.71
N ASP A 29 -3.58 -10.21 10.63
CA ASP A 29 -4.21 -9.16 11.44
C ASP A 29 -3.82 -7.75 11.00
N ALA A 30 -3.33 -7.60 9.78
CA ALA A 30 -2.89 -6.30 9.24
C ALA A 30 -4.04 -5.29 9.22
N VAL A 31 -3.68 -4.00 9.39
CA VAL A 31 -4.64 -2.90 9.34
C VAL A 31 -4.16 -1.88 8.31
N VAL A 32 -5.08 -1.43 7.48
CA VAL A 32 -4.82 -0.34 6.53
C VAL A 32 -5.69 0.86 6.89
N HIS A 33 -5.07 2.03 6.97
CA HIS A 33 -5.77 3.31 7.15
C HIS A 33 -5.66 4.10 5.86
N ASP A 34 -6.79 4.39 5.24
CA ASP A 34 -6.85 5.12 3.97
C ASP A 34 -8.16 5.90 3.88
N GLU A 35 -8.09 7.13 3.42
CA GLU A 35 -9.26 8.00 3.24
C GLU A 35 -10.12 8.14 4.51
N GLY A 36 -9.46 8.19 5.67
CA GLY A 36 -10.15 8.33 6.96
C GLY A 36 -10.83 7.07 7.45
N GLN A 37 -10.61 5.93 6.81
CA GLN A 37 -11.19 4.65 7.18
C GLN A 37 -10.13 3.63 7.55
N SER A 38 -10.51 2.68 8.40
CA SER A 38 -9.63 1.58 8.82
C SER A 38 -10.18 0.27 8.28
N HIS A 39 -9.29 -0.56 7.73
CA HIS A 39 -9.61 -1.88 7.22
C HIS A 39 -8.78 -2.89 8.00
N ALA A 40 -9.42 -3.66 8.88
CA ALA A 40 -8.74 -4.56 9.80
C ALA A 40 -8.87 -6.01 9.35
N GLY A 41 -7.72 -6.71 9.31
CA GLY A 41 -7.65 -8.10 8.91
C GLY A 41 -7.36 -8.25 7.42
N ARG A 42 -6.65 -9.33 7.09
CA ARG A 42 -6.15 -9.58 5.73
C ARG A 42 -7.27 -9.58 4.67
N HIS A 43 -8.43 -10.15 5.01
CA HIS A 43 -9.55 -10.20 4.06
C HIS A 43 -10.14 -8.81 3.81
N ALA A 44 -10.25 -7.98 4.86
CA ALA A 44 -10.74 -6.61 4.71
C ALA A 44 -9.74 -5.76 3.92
N VAL A 45 -8.45 -5.99 4.12
CA VAL A 45 -7.39 -5.31 3.38
C VAL A 45 -7.46 -5.65 1.89
N GLU A 46 -7.66 -6.92 1.56
CA GLU A 46 -7.78 -7.35 0.16
C GLU A 46 -9.03 -6.77 -0.49
N ALA A 47 -10.15 -6.72 0.22
CA ALA A 47 -11.38 -6.10 -0.27
C ALA A 47 -11.20 -4.60 -0.53
N TRP A 48 -10.55 -3.89 0.40
CA TRP A 48 -10.21 -2.48 0.23
C TRP A 48 -9.37 -2.27 -1.04
N TRP A 49 -8.33 -3.09 -1.22
CA TRP A 49 -7.42 -2.99 -2.35
C TRP A 49 -8.16 -3.17 -3.68
N ARG A 50 -9.05 -4.16 -3.77
CA ARG A 50 -9.86 -4.39 -4.96
C ARG A 50 -10.77 -3.21 -5.27
N GLU A 51 -11.41 -2.64 -4.25
CA GLU A 51 -12.30 -1.50 -4.42
C GLU A 51 -11.58 -0.27 -4.94
N VAL A 52 -10.44 0.09 -4.35
CA VAL A 52 -9.73 1.29 -4.77
C VAL A 52 -9.14 1.14 -6.16
N LYS A 53 -8.70 -0.07 -6.54
CA LYS A 53 -8.23 -0.30 -7.90
C LYS A 53 -9.36 -0.17 -8.92
N ALA A 54 -10.51 -0.72 -8.62
CA ALA A 54 -11.68 -0.63 -9.51
C ALA A 54 -12.17 0.81 -9.62
N LYS A 55 -12.20 1.54 -8.51
CA LYS A 55 -12.74 2.91 -8.45
C LYS A 55 -11.83 3.92 -9.13
N TYR A 56 -10.52 3.86 -8.87
CA TYR A 56 -9.59 4.89 -9.34
C TYR A 56 -8.74 4.46 -10.51
N GLN A 57 -8.59 3.17 -10.75
CA GLN A 57 -7.70 2.62 -11.78
C GLN A 57 -6.32 3.25 -11.70
N HIS A 58 -5.81 3.37 -10.47
CA HIS A 58 -4.62 4.16 -10.23
C HIS A 58 -3.33 3.42 -10.59
N VAL A 59 -2.34 4.22 -10.98
CA VAL A 59 -0.96 3.78 -11.20
C VAL A 59 -0.12 4.43 -10.12
N ILE A 60 0.66 3.62 -9.41
CA ILE A 60 1.49 4.07 -8.29
C ILE A 60 2.96 3.90 -8.67
N VAL A 61 3.70 5.00 -8.63
CA VAL A 61 5.13 5.00 -8.93
C VAL A 61 5.89 5.45 -7.69
N PRO A 62 6.61 4.53 -7.01
CA PRO A 62 7.43 4.92 -5.86
C PRO A 62 8.53 5.90 -6.27
N LEU A 63 8.73 6.94 -5.48
CA LEU A 63 9.70 8.00 -5.74
C LEU A 63 10.86 7.99 -4.75
N GLU A 64 10.59 7.68 -3.47
CA GLU A 64 11.57 7.78 -2.40
C GLU A 64 11.19 6.82 -1.28
N VAL A 65 12.20 6.21 -0.66
CA VAL A 65 12.02 5.31 0.49
C VAL A 65 12.84 5.86 1.65
N ILE A 66 12.19 6.00 2.80
CA ILE A 66 12.83 6.44 4.05
C ILE A 66 12.46 5.43 5.14
N GLU A 67 13.48 4.90 5.83
CA GLU A 67 13.26 4.04 6.99
C GLU A 67 13.57 4.81 8.25
N LYS A 68 12.59 4.86 9.17
CA LYS A 68 12.72 5.60 10.41
C LYS A 68 11.84 4.96 11.48
N ASP A 69 12.43 4.64 12.64
CA ASP A 69 11.70 4.15 13.82
C ASP A 69 10.79 2.96 13.50
N ASP A 70 11.32 1.93 12.85
CA ASP A 70 10.61 0.71 12.45
C ASP A 70 9.46 0.94 11.45
N VAL A 71 9.43 2.10 10.83
CA VAL A 71 8.47 2.43 9.79
C VAL A 71 9.20 2.64 8.46
N THR A 72 8.72 1.99 7.42
CA THR A 72 9.20 2.23 6.06
C THR A 72 8.21 3.20 5.39
N GLN A 73 8.68 4.41 5.09
CA GLN A 73 7.86 5.40 4.40
C GLN A 73 8.24 5.44 2.94
N VAL A 74 7.25 5.30 2.06
CA VAL A 74 7.45 5.41 0.63
C VAL A 74 6.61 6.57 0.12
N ARG A 75 7.29 7.58 -0.44
CA ARG A 75 6.59 8.63 -1.18
C ARG A 75 6.40 8.13 -2.60
N ALA A 76 5.19 8.26 -3.10
CA ALA A 76 4.85 7.76 -4.41
C ALA A 76 3.94 8.73 -5.16
N SER A 77 4.10 8.76 -6.48
CA SER A 77 3.17 9.45 -7.36
C SER A 77 2.01 8.52 -7.65
N VAL A 78 0.80 8.97 -7.40
CA VAL A 78 -0.42 8.20 -7.65
C VAL A 78 -1.22 8.97 -8.70
N SER A 79 -1.43 8.34 -9.86
CA SER A 79 -2.27 8.88 -10.91
C SER A 79 -3.45 7.95 -11.17
N GLY A 80 -4.57 8.50 -11.62
CA GLY A 80 -5.75 7.71 -11.88
C GLY A 80 -6.99 8.58 -12.09
N GLN A 81 -8.15 7.95 -11.98
CA GLN A 81 -9.43 8.60 -12.21
C GLN A 81 -9.95 9.24 -10.93
N PHE A 82 -9.30 10.33 -10.52
CA PHE A 82 -9.74 11.12 -9.37
C PHE A 82 -9.31 12.58 -9.54
N THR A 83 -10.03 13.47 -8.85
CA THR A 83 -9.71 14.90 -8.86
C THR A 83 -8.36 15.12 -8.16
N GLY A 84 -7.48 15.90 -8.80
CA GLY A 84 -6.15 16.17 -8.28
C GLY A 84 -5.08 15.20 -8.72
N SER A 85 -5.41 14.26 -9.61
CA SER A 85 -4.43 13.35 -10.21
C SER A 85 -3.46 14.12 -11.13
N PRO A 86 -2.13 13.83 -11.08
CA PRO A 86 -1.48 12.94 -10.13
C PRO A 86 -1.28 13.60 -8.77
N ALA A 87 -1.27 12.78 -7.73
CA ALA A 87 -1.00 13.24 -6.37
C ALA A 87 0.23 12.52 -5.82
N THR A 88 1.00 13.20 -4.96
CA THR A 88 2.09 12.55 -4.24
C THR A 88 1.59 12.18 -2.86
N LEU A 89 1.62 10.88 -2.56
CA LEU A 89 1.17 10.34 -1.28
C LEU A 89 2.31 9.68 -0.54
N THR A 90 2.16 9.57 0.78
CA THR A 90 3.09 8.85 1.63
C THR A 90 2.43 7.55 2.08
N PHE A 91 3.11 6.44 1.83
CA PHE A 91 2.71 5.11 2.26
C PHE A 91 3.62 4.71 3.41
N ALA A 92 3.08 4.63 4.62
CA ALA A 92 3.86 4.28 5.81
C ALA A 92 3.56 2.85 6.21
N PHE A 93 4.57 1.98 6.13
CA PHE A 93 4.44 0.54 6.38
C PHE A 93 5.10 0.17 7.70
N ARG A 94 4.41 -0.65 8.50
CA ARG A 94 5.01 -1.37 9.63
C ARG A 94 5.09 -2.84 9.25
N LEU A 95 6.20 -3.47 9.61
CA LEU A 95 6.49 -4.85 9.21
C LEU A 95 6.75 -5.71 10.43
N ASP A 96 6.37 -6.99 10.32
CA ASP A 96 6.79 -8.04 11.23
C ASP A 96 7.36 -9.16 10.36
N GLY A 97 8.69 -9.29 10.36
CA GLY A 97 9.37 -10.20 9.44
C GLY A 97 9.07 -9.83 7.99
N ASP A 98 8.54 -10.77 7.25
CA ASP A 98 8.26 -10.62 5.82
C ASP A 98 6.84 -10.16 5.52
N GLN A 99 6.10 -9.67 6.53
CA GLN A 99 4.71 -9.31 6.33
C GLN A 99 4.43 -7.90 6.82
N ILE A 100 3.52 -7.22 6.13
CA ILE A 100 3.04 -5.89 6.50
C ILE A 100 1.98 -6.04 7.60
N THR A 101 2.18 -5.38 8.73
CA THR A 101 1.22 -5.38 9.83
C THR A 101 0.35 -4.14 9.86
N ALA A 102 0.83 -3.03 9.28
CA ALA A 102 0.05 -1.81 9.18
C ALA A 102 0.49 -1.01 7.96
N LEU A 103 -0.45 -0.32 7.35
CA LEU A 103 -0.20 0.60 6.25
C LEU A 103 -1.08 1.82 6.45
N ASP A 104 -0.45 2.99 6.51
CA ASP A 104 -1.14 4.28 6.55
C ASP A 104 -0.85 5.02 5.25
N ILE A 105 -1.89 5.49 4.58
CA ILE A 105 -1.75 6.23 3.33
C ILE A 105 -2.26 7.65 3.57
N GLY A 106 -1.43 8.64 3.22
CA GLY A 106 -1.78 10.04 3.40
C GLY A 106 -1.00 10.96 2.46
N ALA A 107 -1.30 12.21 2.55
CA ALA A 107 -0.63 13.24 1.75
C ALA A 107 0.78 13.56 2.27
#